data_4c2b06e8c8cc85b72192040ab324d56a
#
_entry.id   4c2b06e8c8cc85b72192040ab324d56a
#
_cell.length_a   1.000
_cell.length_b   1.000
_cell.length_c   1.000
_cell.angle_alpha   90.00
_cell.angle_beta   90.00
_cell.angle_gamma   90.00
#
_symmetry.space_group_name_H-M   'P 1'
#
loop_
_entity.id
_entity.type
_entity.pdbx_description
1 polymer ?
#
loop_
_entity_poly.entity_id
_entity_poly.type
_entity_poly.pdbx_seq_one_letter_code
_entity_poly.pdbx_strand_id
1 'polypeptide(L)'
;MQAIVETLFDAAYLSTVVTLGILMIRRSKGNVQYTLFGWMAVVLGAGDSFHLIPRALALCTTGLESYTFALGLGKWITSVTMTVFYVLLYYVWRRRYQIAGKRGLTAAVYVLAAARVVLCMMPQNRWLTGGAPLAWGIYRNIPFALIGLLVIVLFFRSAKAQDDRAFRWMWLTIVLSFGFYIPVVLWADVVPMIGMLMIPKTCAYVWTVLIGYKAMKKECGSAM
;
A
#
# COMPACT_ATOMS: atom_id res chain seq x y z
N MET A 1 -25.63 -0.73 -10.35
CA MET A 1 -24.64 -1.64 -10.98
C MET A 1 -23.20 -1.31 -10.50
N GLN A 2 -22.77 -0.05 -10.53
CA GLN A 2 -21.43 0.35 -10.07
C GLN A 2 -21.12 -0.06 -8.62
N ALA A 3 -22.04 0.17 -7.67
CA ALA A 3 -21.88 -0.17 -6.26
C ALA A 3 -21.60 -1.68 -6.04
N ILE A 4 -22.32 -2.54 -6.77
CA ILE A 4 -22.14 -4.00 -6.65
C ILE A 4 -20.77 -4.43 -7.17
N VAL A 5 -20.36 -3.92 -8.34
CA VAL A 5 -19.08 -4.26 -8.94
C VAL A 5 -17.92 -3.79 -8.06
N GLU A 6 -18.00 -2.57 -7.53
CA GLU A 6 -16.99 -2.00 -6.62
C GLU A 6 -16.92 -2.84 -5.32
N THR A 7 -18.05 -3.16 -4.71
CA THR A 7 -18.09 -3.97 -3.48
C THR A 7 -17.52 -5.37 -3.68
N LEU A 8 -17.85 -6.04 -4.78
CA LEU A 8 -17.30 -7.37 -5.10
C LEU A 8 -15.81 -7.32 -5.35
N PHE A 9 -15.33 -6.29 -6.05
CA PHE A 9 -13.91 -6.08 -6.28
C PHE A 9 -13.16 -5.87 -4.97
N ASP A 10 -13.66 -5.00 -4.09
CA ASP A 10 -13.06 -4.71 -2.79
C ASP A 10 -13.02 -5.95 -1.89
N ALA A 11 -14.11 -6.74 -1.86
CA ALA A 11 -14.17 -8.00 -1.11
C ALA A 11 -13.15 -9.03 -1.65
N ALA A 12 -13.04 -9.18 -2.97
CA ALA A 12 -12.07 -10.06 -3.61
C ALA A 12 -10.63 -9.61 -3.33
N TYR A 13 -10.36 -8.30 -3.40
CA TYR A 13 -9.08 -7.71 -3.07
C TYR A 13 -8.66 -7.99 -1.63
N LEU A 14 -9.49 -7.59 -0.67
CA LEU A 14 -9.20 -7.74 0.76
C LEU A 14 -8.99 -9.22 1.13
N SER A 15 -9.88 -10.10 0.67
CA SER A 15 -9.78 -11.54 0.90
C SER A 15 -8.48 -12.11 0.33
N THR A 16 -8.10 -11.73 -0.89
CA THR A 16 -6.89 -12.21 -1.55
C THR A 16 -5.64 -11.76 -0.80
N VAL A 17 -5.53 -10.46 -0.52
CA VAL A 17 -4.31 -9.89 0.09
C VAL A 17 -4.10 -10.40 1.51
N VAL A 18 -5.17 -10.45 2.33
CA VAL A 18 -5.09 -10.94 3.71
C VAL A 18 -4.78 -12.45 3.73
N THR A 19 -5.46 -13.25 2.90
CA THR A 19 -5.22 -14.70 2.81
C THR A 19 -3.79 -15.00 2.40
N LEU A 20 -3.29 -14.36 1.33
CA LEU A 20 -1.91 -14.53 0.89
C LEU A 20 -0.90 -14.08 1.96
N GLY A 21 -1.19 -12.98 2.66
CA GLY A 21 -0.38 -12.51 3.77
C GLY A 21 -0.27 -13.52 4.91
N ILE A 22 -1.39 -14.07 5.37
CA ILE A 22 -1.45 -15.11 6.41
C ILE A 22 -0.72 -16.38 5.95
N LEU A 23 -0.94 -16.82 4.69
CA LEU A 23 -0.25 -17.97 4.12
C LEU A 23 1.27 -17.76 4.09
N MET A 24 1.74 -16.56 3.74
CA MET A 24 3.17 -16.25 3.75
C MET A 24 3.75 -16.32 5.15
N ILE A 25 3.06 -15.76 6.17
CA ILE A 25 3.52 -15.85 7.57
C ILE A 25 3.61 -17.30 8.02
N ARG A 26 2.57 -18.11 7.75
CA ARG A 26 2.51 -19.51 8.21
C ARG A 26 3.48 -20.43 7.47
N ARG A 27 3.74 -20.19 6.17
CA ARG A 27 4.53 -21.05 5.30
C ARG A 27 5.94 -20.55 5.04
N SER A 28 6.37 -19.48 5.67
CA SER A 28 7.72 -18.92 5.53
C SER A 28 8.84 -19.83 6.05
N LYS A 29 8.52 -20.86 6.82
CA LYS A 29 9.50 -21.82 7.44
C LYS A 29 10.65 -21.10 8.17
N GLY A 30 10.36 -19.98 8.85
CA GLY A 30 11.37 -19.17 9.55
C GLY A 30 12.13 -18.18 8.66
N ASN A 31 11.84 -18.13 7.36
CA ASN A 31 12.44 -17.11 6.49
C ASN A 31 11.84 -15.72 6.79
N VAL A 32 12.65 -14.88 7.46
CA VAL A 32 12.26 -13.54 7.92
C VAL A 32 11.78 -12.66 6.77
N GLN A 33 12.36 -12.78 5.56
CA GLN A 33 11.94 -12.02 4.40
C GLN A 33 10.46 -12.26 4.07
N TYR A 34 10.03 -13.53 4.01
CA TYR A 34 8.65 -13.87 3.66
C TYR A 34 7.68 -13.65 4.82
N THR A 35 8.14 -13.77 6.06
CA THR A 35 7.36 -13.36 7.23
C THR A 35 7.06 -11.85 7.20
N LEU A 36 8.07 -11.01 6.93
CA LEU A 36 7.88 -9.56 6.77
C LEU A 36 6.95 -9.23 5.59
N PHE A 37 7.11 -9.97 4.48
CA PHE A 37 6.25 -9.78 3.32
C PHE A 37 4.80 -10.12 3.62
N GLY A 38 4.58 -11.20 4.38
CA GLY A 38 3.25 -11.58 4.85
C GLY A 38 2.63 -10.52 5.77
N TRP A 39 3.38 -10.00 6.75
CA TRP A 39 2.92 -8.89 7.58
C TRP A 39 2.62 -7.63 6.79
N MET A 40 3.44 -7.30 5.80
CA MET A 40 3.20 -6.18 4.89
C MET A 40 1.86 -6.33 4.16
N ALA A 41 1.53 -7.53 3.66
CA ALA A 41 0.27 -7.80 2.99
C ALA A 41 -0.92 -7.74 3.96
N VAL A 42 -0.78 -8.26 5.17
CA VAL A 42 -1.84 -8.17 6.21
C VAL A 42 -2.09 -6.72 6.61
N VAL A 43 -1.03 -5.93 6.84
CA VAL A 43 -1.15 -4.49 7.16
C VAL A 43 -1.84 -3.72 6.03
N LEU A 44 -1.52 -4.04 4.76
CA LEU A 44 -2.17 -3.46 3.60
C LEU A 44 -3.68 -3.74 3.61
N GLY A 45 -4.07 -5.02 3.66
CA GLY A 45 -5.48 -5.41 3.63
C GLY A 45 -6.26 -4.93 4.85
N ALA A 46 -5.70 -5.07 6.05
CA ALA A 46 -6.32 -4.58 7.29
C ALA A 46 -6.50 -3.06 7.27
N GLY A 47 -5.47 -2.31 6.84
CA GLY A 47 -5.54 -0.85 6.74
C GLY A 47 -6.60 -0.38 5.74
N ASP A 48 -6.63 -0.97 4.57
CA ASP A 48 -7.60 -0.61 3.53
C ASP A 48 -9.03 -1.00 3.90
N SER A 49 -9.24 -2.05 4.71
CA SER A 49 -10.57 -2.48 5.15
C SER A 49 -11.32 -1.39 5.92
N PHE A 50 -10.60 -0.55 6.70
CA PHE A 50 -11.20 0.56 7.44
C PHE A 50 -11.80 1.65 6.53
N HIS A 51 -11.38 1.73 5.29
CA HIS A 51 -11.94 2.65 4.31
C HIS A 51 -12.91 1.95 3.35
N LEU A 52 -12.56 0.76 2.85
CA LEU A 52 -13.32 0.06 1.83
C LEU A 52 -14.64 -0.52 2.37
N ILE A 53 -14.65 -1.06 3.60
CA ILE A 53 -15.89 -1.60 4.20
C ILE A 53 -16.94 -0.50 4.41
N PRO A 54 -16.63 0.66 5.08
CA PRO A 54 -17.60 1.76 5.17
C PRO A 54 -18.04 2.30 3.82
N ARG A 55 -17.14 2.30 2.82
CA ARG A 55 -17.45 2.74 1.47
C ARG A 55 -18.45 1.80 0.80
N ALA A 56 -18.23 0.50 0.87
CA ALA A 56 -19.15 -0.52 0.35
C ALA A 56 -20.54 -0.42 1.01
N LEU A 57 -20.57 -0.28 2.35
CA LEU A 57 -21.83 -0.08 3.09
C LEU A 57 -22.54 1.20 2.66
N ALA A 58 -21.82 2.31 2.53
CA ALA A 58 -22.39 3.57 2.09
C ALA A 58 -23.00 3.48 0.68
N LEU A 59 -22.31 2.84 -0.25
CA LEU A 59 -22.79 2.65 -1.63
C LEU A 59 -24.00 1.73 -1.72
N CYS A 60 -24.14 0.78 -0.80
CA CYS A 60 -25.25 -0.19 -0.79
C CYS A 60 -26.43 0.25 0.07
N THR A 61 -26.33 1.36 0.84
CA THR A 61 -27.36 1.81 1.79
C THR A 61 -27.77 3.26 1.56
N THR A 62 -27.31 4.15 2.45
CA THR A 62 -27.79 5.53 2.58
C THR A 62 -26.95 6.58 1.81
N GLY A 63 -25.93 6.15 1.09
CA GLY A 63 -25.01 7.02 0.36
C GLY A 63 -23.80 7.51 1.17
N LEU A 64 -22.81 8.06 0.44
CA LEU A 64 -21.51 8.42 1.00
C LEU A 64 -21.56 9.52 2.07
N GLU A 65 -22.53 10.41 1.97
CA GLU A 65 -22.68 11.55 2.90
C GLU A 65 -22.96 11.10 4.34
N SER A 66 -23.77 10.04 4.51
CA SER A 66 -24.09 9.46 5.81
C SER A 66 -22.89 8.79 6.51
N TYR A 67 -21.84 8.48 5.76
CA TYR A 67 -20.65 7.78 6.24
C TYR A 67 -19.41 8.67 6.31
N THR A 68 -19.55 9.99 6.22
CA THR A 68 -18.41 10.93 6.16
C THR A 68 -17.38 10.68 7.27
N PHE A 69 -17.83 10.47 8.51
CA PHE A 69 -16.96 10.19 9.64
C PHE A 69 -16.18 8.87 9.45
N ALA A 70 -16.86 7.77 9.13
CA ALA A 70 -16.25 6.45 8.97
C ALA A 70 -15.29 6.40 7.77
N LEU A 71 -15.67 7.06 6.66
CA LEU A 71 -14.82 7.18 5.48
C LEU A 71 -13.57 8.02 5.76
N GLY A 72 -13.71 9.11 6.50
CA GLY A 72 -12.60 9.96 6.89
C GLY A 72 -11.63 9.26 7.84
N LEU A 73 -12.15 8.57 8.86
CA LEU A 73 -11.36 7.76 9.78
C LEU A 73 -10.62 6.64 9.01
N GLY A 74 -11.31 5.96 8.11
CA GLY A 74 -10.71 4.94 7.23
C GLY A 74 -9.58 5.50 6.37
N LYS A 75 -9.76 6.66 5.74
CA LYS A 75 -8.71 7.35 4.96
C LYS A 75 -7.48 7.67 5.82
N TRP A 76 -7.69 8.12 7.06
CA TRP A 76 -6.60 8.40 7.99
C TRP A 76 -5.83 7.12 8.35
N ILE A 77 -6.53 6.06 8.77
CA ILE A 77 -5.93 4.76 9.09
C ILE A 77 -5.16 4.21 7.89
N THR A 78 -5.77 4.18 6.70
CA THR A 78 -5.10 3.76 5.46
C THR A 78 -3.85 4.59 5.17
N SER A 79 -3.85 5.90 5.42
CA SER A 79 -2.67 6.75 5.22
C SER A 79 -1.50 6.34 6.12
N VAL A 80 -1.78 5.98 7.39
CA VAL A 80 -0.78 5.52 8.34
C VAL A 80 -0.30 4.10 8.00
N THR A 81 -1.21 3.18 7.75
CA THR A 81 -0.88 1.77 7.44
C THR A 81 -0.12 1.64 6.12
N MET A 82 -0.41 2.49 5.13
CA MET A 82 0.37 2.57 3.90
C MET A 82 1.80 3.06 4.13
N THR A 83 2.02 3.92 5.13
CA THR A 83 3.38 4.30 5.52
C THR A 83 4.13 3.09 6.11
N VAL A 84 3.47 2.35 7.00
CA VAL A 84 4.02 1.10 7.56
C VAL A 84 4.30 0.07 6.45
N PHE A 85 3.38 -0.08 5.48
CA PHE A 85 3.58 -0.95 4.33
C PHE A 85 4.88 -0.65 3.58
N TYR A 86 5.18 0.62 3.28
CA TYR A 86 6.41 0.99 2.57
C TYR A 86 7.67 0.84 3.42
N VAL A 87 7.58 1.04 4.74
CA VAL A 87 8.69 0.73 5.67
C VAL A 87 8.96 -0.78 5.67
N LEU A 88 7.91 -1.61 5.73
CA LEU A 88 8.07 -3.08 5.66
C LEU A 88 8.64 -3.51 4.30
N LEU A 89 8.19 -2.91 3.20
CA LEU A 89 8.70 -3.20 1.86
C LEU A 89 10.19 -2.83 1.73
N TYR A 90 10.62 -1.73 2.36
CA TYR A 90 12.04 -1.39 2.47
C TYR A 90 12.83 -2.47 3.23
N TYR A 91 12.29 -3.02 4.33
CA TYR A 91 12.94 -4.11 5.05
C TYR A 91 12.91 -5.44 4.29
N VAL A 92 11.86 -5.72 3.52
CA VAL A 92 11.84 -6.85 2.58
C VAL A 92 12.99 -6.71 1.56
N TRP A 93 13.18 -5.52 0.98
CA TRP A 93 14.32 -5.25 0.10
C TRP A 93 15.66 -5.52 0.79
N ARG A 94 15.86 -5.04 2.01
CA ARG A 94 17.10 -5.27 2.76
C ARG A 94 17.37 -6.75 2.99
N ARG A 95 16.35 -7.52 3.33
CA ARG A 95 16.46 -8.98 3.54
C ARG A 95 16.69 -9.73 2.26
N ARG A 96 15.97 -9.37 1.19
CA ARG A 96 16.09 -10.00 -0.14
C ARG A 96 17.50 -9.92 -0.67
N TYR A 97 18.10 -8.75 -0.59
CA TYR A 97 19.42 -8.47 -1.16
C TYR A 97 20.53 -8.48 -0.12
N GLN A 98 20.27 -8.97 1.09
CA GLN A 98 21.23 -9.10 2.20
C GLN A 98 22.01 -7.79 2.48
N ILE A 99 21.31 -6.66 2.43
CA ILE A 99 21.92 -5.34 2.62
C ILE A 99 22.22 -5.10 4.09
N ALA A 100 23.50 -5.13 4.43
CA ALA A 100 24.01 -4.71 5.73
C ALA A 100 24.42 -3.21 5.73
N GLY A 101 24.45 -2.61 6.91
CA GLY A 101 24.85 -1.20 7.03
C GLY A 101 23.80 -0.23 6.49
N LYS A 102 24.24 0.78 5.72
CA LYS A 102 23.41 1.86 5.13
C LYS A 102 22.50 2.58 6.14
N ARG A 103 23.06 2.91 7.34
CA ARG A 103 22.32 3.59 8.42
C ARG A 103 21.67 4.89 7.98
N GLY A 104 22.35 5.69 7.15
CA GLY A 104 21.79 6.94 6.60
C GLY A 104 20.53 6.72 5.74
N LEU A 105 20.52 5.67 4.91
CA LEU A 105 19.34 5.31 4.11
C LEU A 105 18.17 4.89 5.01
N THR A 106 18.44 4.10 6.04
CA THR A 106 17.42 3.69 7.01
C THR A 106 16.87 4.89 7.77
N ALA A 107 17.76 5.80 8.22
CA ALA A 107 17.35 7.04 8.87
C ALA A 107 16.47 7.89 7.95
N ALA A 108 16.81 8.03 6.66
CA ALA A 108 16.02 8.76 5.69
C ALA A 108 14.59 8.17 5.55
N VAL A 109 14.46 6.83 5.48
CA VAL A 109 13.15 6.16 5.42
C VAL A 109 12.33 6.46 6.67
N TYR A 110 12.93 6.39 7.87
CA TYR A 110 12.21 6.68 9.11
C TYR A 110 11.84 8.15 9.26
N VAL A 111 12.72 9.08 8.87
CA VAL A 111 12.41 10.52 8.88
C VAL A 111 11.24 10.84 7.95
N LEU A 112 11.25 10.30 6.73
CA LEU A 112 10.14 10.49 5.78
C LEU A 112 8.85 9.84 6.29
N ALA A 113 8.93 8.64 6.88
CA ALA A 113 7.77 7.95 7.45
C ALA A 113 7.19 8.74 8.64
N ALA A 114 8.04 9.21 9.55
CA ALA A 114 7.62 10.04 10.68
C ALA A 114 7.02 11.36 10.22
N ALA A 115 7.65 12.06 9.27
CA ALA A 115 7.13 13.30 8.68
C ALA A 115 5.73 13.08 8.07
N ARG A 116 5.53 11.96 7.32
CA ARG A 116 4.22 11.63 6.78
C ARG A 116 3.17 11.41 7.87
N VAL A 117 3.50 10.61 8.89
CA VAL A 117 2.56 10.32 9.99
C VAL A 117 2.20 11.61 10.71
N VAL A 118 3.18 12.47 11.04
CA VAL A 118 2.93 13.78 11.66
C VAL A 118 2.02 14.63 10.78
N LEU A 119 2.30 14.74 9.47
CA LEU A 119 1.44 15.48 8.55
C LEU A 119 0.01 14.90 8.47
N CYS A 120 -0.14 13.58 8.52
CA CYS A 120 -1.46 12.94 8.57
C CYS A 120 -2.23 13.22 9.87
N MET A 121 -1.54 13.50 10.98
CA MET A 121 -2.17 13.82 12.27
C MET A 121 -2.59 15.28 12.39
N MET A 122 -2.18 16.14 11.46
CA MET A 122 -2.54 17.56 11.50
C MET A 122 -4.06 17.78 11.33
N PRO A 123 -4.70 18.61 12.18
CA PRO A 123 -6.15 18.86 12.14
C PRO A 123 -6.64 19.47 10.82
N GLN A 124 -5.77 20.15 10.09
CA GLN A 124 -6.06 20.73 8.79
C GLN A 124 -6.44 19.68 7.71
N ASN A 125 -6.15 18.41 7.94
CA ASN A 125 -6.60 17.32 7.05
C ASN A 125 -8.11 17.11 7.10
N ARG A 126 -8.82 17.61 8.12
CA ARG A 126 -10.28 17.52 8.27
C ARG A 126 -10.85 16.13 7.98
N TRP A 127 -10.16 15.09 8.46
CA TRP A 127 -10.53 13.70 8.16
C TRP A 127 -11.97 13.36 8.49
N LEU A 128 -12.47 13.89 9.62
CA LEU A 128 -13.77 13.49 10.16
C LEU A 128 -14.93 14.38 9.67
N THR A 129 -14.62 15.58 9.15
CA THR A 129 -15.61 16.57 8.72
C THR A 129 -15.69 16.71 7.20
N GLY A 130 -14.73 16.15 6.47
CA GLY A 130 -14.63 16.32 5.02
C GLY A 130 -14.12 17.71 4.60
N GLY A 131 -13.99 17.91 3.28
CA GLY A 131 -13.57 19.20 2.73
C GLY A 131 -12.13 19.59 3.07
N ALA A 132 -11.21 18.60 3.12
CA ALA A 132 -9.79 18.87 3.33
C ALA A 132 -9.22 19.72 2.18
N PRO A 133 -8.43 20.79 2.48
CA PRO A 133 -7.78 21.56 1.44
C PRO A 133 -6.82 20.68 0.62
N LEU A 134 -6.80 20.84 -0.72
CA LEU A 134 -5.92 20.11 -1.63
C LEU A 134 -4.46 20.21 -1.22
N ALA A 135 -4.02 21.38 -0.76
CA ALA A 135 -2.66 21.60 -0.29
C ALA A 135 -2.23 20.60 0.80
N TRP A 136 -3.10 20.29 1.76
CA TRP A 136 -2.81 19.27 2.79
C TRP A 136 -2.80 17.86 2.23
N GLY A 137 -3.63 17.58 1.23
CA GLY A 137 -3.53 16.37 0.42
C GLY A 137 -2.15 16.21 -0.21
N ILE A 138 -1.61 17.28 -0.78
CA ILE A 138 -0.27 17.30 -1.39
C ILE A 138 0.82 17.16 -0.31
N TYR A 139 0.80 18.02 0.74
CA TYR A 139 1.86 18.03 1.76
C TYR A 139 2.08 16.68 2.41
N ARG A 140 1.02 15.97 2.83
CA ARG A 140 1.14 14.64 3.43
C ARG A 140 1.62 13.56 2.44
N ASN A 141 1.42 13.78 1.14
CA ASN A 141 1.82 12.81 0.11
C ASN A 141 3.24 13.05 -0.44
N ILE A 142 3.87 14.21 -0.21
CA ILE A 142 5.27 14.45 -0.60
C ILE A 142 6.22 13.44 0.07
N PRO A 143 6.30 13.30 1.40
CA PRO A 143 7.19 12.31 2.01
C PRO A 143 6.83 10.87 1.61
N PHE A 144 5.57 10.58 1.32
CA PHE A 144 5.14 9.27 0.82
C PHE A 144 5.68 8.98 -0.59
N ALA A 145 5.57 9.94 -1.49
CA ALA A 145 6.11 9.81 -2.84
C ALA A 145 7.64 9.66 -2.81
N LEU A 146 8.32 10.36 -1.91
CA LEU A 146 9.77 10.22 -1.73
C LEU A 146 10.17 8.83 -1.24
N ILE A 147 9.44 8.24 -0.28
CA ILE A 147 9.66 6.84 0.14
C ILE A 147 9.39 5.90 -1.04
N GLY A 148 8.29 6.10 -1.76
CA GLY A 148 7.96 5.31 -2.95
C GLY A 148 9.05 5.35 -4.00
N LEU A 149 9.52 6.54 -4.36
CA LEU A 149 10.60 6.73 -5.33
C LEU A 149 11.90 6.04 -4.86
N LEU A 150 12.24 6.19 -3.59
CA LEU A 150 13.39 5.53 -3.00
C LEU A 150 13.28 4.01 -3.16
N VAL A 151 12.16 3.41 -2.79
CA VAL A 151 11.93 1.96 -2.88
C VAL A 151 11.93 1.48 -4.33
N ILE A 152 11.37 2.25 -5.28
CA ILE A 152 11.45 1.98 -6.73
C ILE A 152 12.90 1.85 -7.18
N VAL A 153 13.72 2.86 -6.87
CA VAL A 153 15.14 2.89 -7.27
C VAL A 153 15.91 1.72 -6.63
N LEU A 154 15.64 1.41 -5.37
CA LEU A 154 16.30 0.32 -4.67
C LEU A 154 15.98 -1.04 -5.30
N PHE A 155 14.70 -1.35 -5.54
CA PHE A 155 14.33 -2.61 -6.18
C PHE A 155 14.82 -2.70 -7.63
N PHE A 156 14.68 -1.63 -8.41
CA PHE A 156 15.14 -1.62 -9.81
C PHE A 156 16.65 -1.91 -9.91
N ARG A 157 17.46 -1.18 -9.13
CA ARG A 157 18.93 -1.35 -9.17
C ARG A 157 19.36 -2.72 -8.66
N SER A 158 18.78 -3.19 -7.55
CA SER A 158 19.17 -4.44 -6.93
C SER A 158 18.73 -5.65 -7.76
N ALA A 159 17.51 -5.63 -8.30
CA ALA A 159 17.01 -6.70 -9.15
C ALA A 159 17.84 -6.83 -10.45
N LYS A 160 18.24 -5.69 -11.04
CA LYS A 160 19.12 -5.67 -12.21
C LYS A 160 20.54 -6.16 -11.89
N ALA A 161 21.11 -5.73 -10.76
CA ALA A 161 22.48 -6.08 -10.38
C ALA A 161 22.65 -7.55 -10.01
N GLN A 162 21.60 -8.22 -9.50
CA GLN A 162 21.62 -9.61 -9.07
C GLN A 162 20.85 -10.57 -10.01
N ASP A 163 20.40 -10.10 -11.19
CA ASP A 163 19.52 -10.83 -12.12
C ASP A 163 18.35 -11.54 -11.41
N ASP A 164 17.73 -10.85 -10.44
CA ASP A 164 16.65 -11.41 -9.62
C ASP A 164 15.35 -11.51 -10.42
N ARG A 165 15.15 -12.65 -11.08
CA ARG A 165 13.97 -12.92 -11.90
C ARG A 165 12.66 -12.92 -11.09
N ALA A 166 12.72 -13.24 -9.79
CA ALA A 166 11.53 -13.31 -8.95
C ALA A 166 10.98 -11.90 -8.61
N PHE A 167 11.87 -10.95 -8.30
CA PHE A 167 11.51 -9.59 -7.90
C PHE A 167 11.74 -8.52 -8.98
N ARG A 168 12.08 -8.93 -10.21
CA ARG A 168 12.43 -8.01 -11.32
C ARG A 168 11.34 -6.98 -11.62
N TRP A 169 10.08 -7.27 -11.36
CA TRP A 169 8.93 -6.40 -11.63
C TRP A 169 8.40 -5.66 -10.40
N MET A 170 9.04 -5.84 -9.23
CA MET A 170 8.60 -5.19 -7.99
C MET A 170 8.59 -3.66 -8.10
N TRP A 171 9.60 -3.07 -8.70
CA TRP A 171 9.67 -1.63 -8.94
C TRP A 171 8.52 -1.13 -9.81
N LEU A 172 8.11 -1.90 -10.83
CA LEU A 172 7.04 -1.52 -11.74
C LEU A 172 5.68 -1.50 -11.03
N THR A 173 5.40 -2.45 -10.13
CA THR A 173 4.14 -2.44 -9.38
C THR A 173 4.02 -1.18 -8.53
N ILE A 174 5.13 -0.70 -7.98
CA ILE A 174 5.15 0.54 -7.18
C ILE A 174 4.97 1.76 -8.08
N VAL A 175 5.64 1.81 -9.25
CA VAL A 175 5.43 2.88 -10.23
C VAL A 175 3.97 2.97 -10.66
N LEU A 176 3.35 1.84 -10.99
CA LEU A 176 1.93 1.79 -11.38
C LEU A 176 1.03 2.25 -10.23
N SER A 177 1.31 1.80 -9.00
CA SER A 177 0.54 2.24 -7.82
C SER A 177 0.57 3.76 -7.66
N PHE A 178 1.74 4.41 -7.72
CA PHE A 178 1.84 5.87 -7.63
C PHE A 178 1.28 6.56 -8.87
N GLY A 179 1.52 6.01 -10.06
CA GLY A 179 1.01 6.56 -11.32
C GLY A 179 -0.52 6.67 -11.34
N PHE A 180 -1.22 5.70 -10.79
CA PHE A 180 -2.68 5.76 -10.63
C PHE A 180 -3.13 6.59 -9.42
N TYR A 181 -2.32 6.65 -8.35
CA TYR A 181 -2.68 7.36 -7.13
C TYR A 181 -2.54 8.88 -7.23
N ILE A 182 -1.46 9.37 -7.86
CA ILE A 182 -1.19 10.81 -7.97
C ILE A 182 -2.35 11.57 -8.63
N PRO A 183 -2.90 11.14 -9.79
CA PRO A 183 -4.06 11.78 -10.38
C PRO A 183 -5.27 11.82 -9.46
N VAL A 184 -5.51 10.77 -8.68
CA VAL A 184 -6.62 10.73 -7.70
C VAL A 184 -6.43 11.81 -6.63
N VAL A 185 -5.23 11.96 -6.10
CA VAL A 185 -4.94 12.99 -5.08
C VAL A 185 -5.13 14.41 -5.63
N LEU A 186 -4.79 14.63 -6.89
CA LEU A 186 -4.79 15.97 -7.48
C LEU A 186 -6.14 16.40 -8.03
N TRP A 187 -6.92 15.48 -8.58
CA TRP A 187 -8.07 15.83 -9.42
C TRP A 187 -9.37 15.11 -9.09
N ALA A 188 -9.41 14.14 -8.16
CA ALA A 188 -10.65 13.40 -7.89
C ALA A 188 -11.76 14.28 -7.32
N ASP A 189 -11.44 15.38 -6.62
CA ASP A 189 -12.41 16.32 -6.09
C ASP A 189 -13.04 17.20 -7.19
N VAL A 190 -12.34 17.38 -8.34
CA VAL A 190 -12.81 18.16 -9.49
C VAL A 190 -13.48 17.25 -10.53
N VAL A 191 -12.90 16.07 -10.76
CA VAL A 191 -13.38 15.09 -11.74
C VAL A 191 -13.56 13.74 -11.03
N PRO A 192 -14.76 13.45 -10.48
CA PRO A 192 -15.01 12.25 -9.66
C PRO A 192 -14.66 10.92 -10.35
N MET A 193 -14.77 10.84 -11.68
CA MET A 193 -14.38 9.65 -12.45
C MET A 193 -12.92 9.26 -12.29
N ILE A 194 -12.02 10.19 -11.97
CA ILE A 194 -10.60 9.92 -11.71
C ILE A 194 -10.45 8.99 -10.49
N GLY A 195 -11.41 9.01 -9.55
CA GLY A 195 -11.46 8.06 -8.44
C GLY A 195 -11.45 6.60 -8.87
N MET A 196 -11.92 6.26 -10.08
CA MET A 196 -11.87 4.89 -10.61
C MET A 196 -10.43 4.38 -10.82
N LEU A 197 -9.43 5.26 -10.91
CA LEU A 197 -8.01 4.87 -10.95
C LEU A 197 -7.54 4.17 -9.66
N MET A 198 -8.32 4.20 -8.60
CA MET A 198 -8.06 3.39 -7.41
C MET A 198 -8.16 1.89 -7.70
N ILE A 199 -8.98 1.45 -8.66
CA ILE A 199 -9.08 0.04 -9.06
C ILE A 199 -7.74 -0.48 -9.63
N PRO A 200 -7.17 0.07 -10.70
CA PRO A 200 -5.89 -0.39 -11.21
C PRO A 200 -4.73 -0.17 -10.22
N LYS A 201 -4.78 0.86 -9.37
CA LYS A 201 -3.84 1.01 -8.24
C LYS A 201 -3.90 -0.21 -7.31
N THR A 202 -5.08 -0.64 -6.93
CA THR A 202 -5.31 -1.81 -6.06
C THR A 202 -4.83 -3.10 -6.74
N CYS A 203 -5.06 -3.26 -8.05
CA CYS A 203 -4.49 -4.37 -8.83
C CYS A 203 -2.96 -4.40 -8.77
N ALA A 204 -2.29 -3.24 -8.80
CA ALA A 204 -0.84 -3.17 -8.65
C ALA A 204 -0.37 -3.67 -7.26
N TYR A 205 -1.12 -3.41 -6.19
CA TYR A 205 -0.83 -3.98 -4.86
C TYR A 205 -1.05 -5.49 -4.81
N VAL A 206 -2.13 -6.01 -5.39
CA VAL A 206 -2.32 -7.46 -5.52
C VAL A 206 -1.13 -8.09 -6.25
N TRP A 207 -0.68 -7.48 -7.33
CA TRP A 207 0.50 -7.95 -8.06
C TRP A 207 1.76 -7.92 -7.20
N THR A 208 1.98 -6.86 -6.42
CA THR A 208 3.08 -6.80 -5.43
C THR A 208 3.04 -8.02 -4.50
N VAL A 209 1.88 -8.32 -3.90
CA VAL A 209 1.72 -9.44 -2.97
C VAL A 209 1.93 -10.78 -3.67
N LEU A 210 1.42 -10.94 -4.90
CA LEU A 210 1.59 -12.16 -5.70
C LEU A 210 3.06 -12.42 -6.07
N ILE A 211 3.87 -11.39 -6.33
CA ILE A 211 5.31 -11.54 -6.56
C ILE A 211 5.96 -12.19 -5.34
N GLY A 212 5.71 -11.67 -4.14
CA GLY A 212 6.26 -12.23 -2.90
C GLY A 212 5.78 -13.64 -2.62
N TYR A 213 4.48 -13.92 -2.81
CA TYR A 213 3.91 -15.25 -2.60
C TYR A 213 4.48 -16.30 -3.56
N LYS A 214 4.58 -15.97 -4.86
CA LYS A 214 5.17 -16.86 -5.86
C LYS A 214 6.65 -17.15 -5.58
N ALA A 215 7.41 -16.14 -5.18
CA ALA A 215 8.81 -16.29 -4.80
C ALA A 215 8.95 -17.20 -3.58
N MET A 216 8.15 -16.98 -2.53
CA MET A 216 8.13 -17.85 -1.35
C MET A 216 7.79 -19.30 -1.72
N LYS A 217 6.73 -19.52 -2.52
CA LYS A 217 6.34 -20.87 -2.94
C LYS A 217 7.45 -21.60 -3.67
N LYS A 218 8.20 -20.89 -4.51
CA LYS A 218 9.35 -21.46 -5.24
C LYS A 218 10.52 -21.77 -4.30
N GLU A 219 10.88 -20.84 -3.42
CA GLU A 219 12.09 -20.96 -2.59
C GLU A 219 11.86 -21.83 -1.33
N CYS A 220 10.68 -21.76 -0.71
CA CYS A 220 10.35 -22.57 0.47
C CYS A 220 9.62 -23.87 0.13
N GLY A 221 9.03 -23.98 -1.07
CA GLY A 221 8.33 -25.20 -1.54
C GLY A 221 9.26 -26.25 -2.15
N SER A 222 10.40 -25.85 -2.71
CA SER A 222 11.41 -26.76 -3.27
C SER A 222 12.23 -27.49 -2.20
N ALA A 223 12.00 -27.22 -0.93
CA ALA A 223 12.66 -27.88 0.21
C ALA A 223 11.79 -29.04 0.79
N MET A 224 10.91 -29.62 0.01
CA MET A 224 10.25 -30.91 0.17
C MET A 224 10.65 -31.83 -0.97
#